data_81fdfb52e469e18b0b0d6874b39413c6
#
_entry.id   81fdfb52e469e18b0b0d6874b39413c6
#
_cell.length_a   1.000
_cell.length_b   1.000
_cell.length_c   1.000
_cell.angle_alpha   90.00
_cell.angle_beta   90.00
_cell.angle_gamma   90.00
#
_symmetry.space_group_name_H-M   'P 1'
#
loop_
_entity.id
_entity.type
_entity.pdbx_description
1 polymer ?
#
loop_
_entity_poly.entity_id
_entity_poly.type
_entity_poly.pdbx_seq_one_letter_code
_entity_poly.pdbx_strand_id
1 'polypeptide(L)'
;MIYSASDLIIFASVLNNILCSVVGCLFLLQIRSGLSGYQRLSASYFFLFFLLLGSAFFAMAIRSWVPLGYSVLINNALYMSVAYLLLFGTLSWYKKSIKSWLWKLAVSHVLTYTIIQFVIYYNWTGTLQFRVQLAFFNFILVYLAACWVCYKNRHLNGRGERMLALSAVVCMVAASFPTIALGITNSPDYYRVAVVVTQNIVCFFLLGSLLSLFLFKQIDWHYERSIRDELTGLYNRRYINERISQSLSSTGSRGVIAVVDIDHFKKVNDSFGHDVGDNTLIAVSNILKSFMGQQDLIGRYGGEEFVLFLSQSDSESVKTLLEEIRKAVETKASLMLPNPVTISVGYSEVSNGDTLHSLFSKADSALYMAKRNGRNCIIKK
;
A
#
# COMPACT_ATOMS: atom_id res chain seq x y z
N MET A 1 40.28 -16.07 28.41
CA MET A 1 40.24 -14.80 27.63
C MET A 1 39.16 -13.95 28.25
N ILE A 2 39.53 -12.80 28.84
CA ILE A 2 38.54 -11.83 29.36
C ILE A 2 38.18 -10.97 28.12
N TYR A 3 36.97 -11.18 27.56
CA TYR A 3 36.46 -10.32 26.50
C TYR A 3 36.28 -8.89 27.02
N SER A 4 36.69 -7.92 26.26
CA SER A 4 36.41 -6.51 26.57
C SER A 4 34.90 -6.21 26.46
N ALA A 5 34.43 -5.20 27.18
CA ALA A 5 33.02 -4.78 27.05
C ALA A 5 32.66 -4.42 25.61
N SER A 6 33.59 -3.86 24.85
CA SER A 6 33.41 -3.56 23.44
C SER A 6 33.22 -4.81 22.56
N ASP A 7 33.96 -5.89 22.84
CA ASP A 7 33.83 -7.15 22.07
C ASP A 7 32.47 -7.80 22.33
N LEU A 8 31.95 -7.75 23.55
CA LEU A 8 30.64 -8.26 23.93
C LEU A 8 29.51 -7.48 23.22
N ILE A 9 29.61 -6.14 23.18
CA ILE A 9 28.65 -5.26 22.47
C ILE A 9 28.66 -5.58 20.98
N ILE A 10 29.83 -5.72 20.37
CA ILE A 10 29.97 -6.05 18.96
C ILE A 10 29.32 -7.41 18.67
N PHE A 11 29.62 -8.43 19.46
CA PHE A 11 29.06 -9.77 19.28
C PHE A 11 27.52 -9.76 19.41
N ALA A 12 26.99 -9.18 20.47
CA ALA A 12 25.54 -9.08 20.69
C ALA A 12 24.85 -8.32 19.55
N SER A 13 25.46 -7.24 19.06
CA SER A 13 24.92 -6.45 17.96
C SER A 13 24.90 -7.21 16.62
N VAL A 14 25.95 -7.96 16.32
CA VAL A 14 26.02 -8.79 15.10
C VAL A 14 24.97 -9.89 15.14
N LEU A 15 24.83 -10.57 16.28
CA LEU A 15 23.82 -11.61 16.48
C LEU A 15 22.39 -11.04 16.30
N ASN A 16 22.12 -9.88 16.89
CA ASN A 16 20.84 -9.20 16.73
C ASN A 16 20.54 -8.85 15.25
N ASN A 17 21.52 -8.37 14.51
CA ASN A 17 21.35 -8.06 13.08
C ASN A 17 21.10 -9.31 12.23
N ILE A 18 21.76 -10.43 12.56
CA ILE A 18 21.46 -11.72 11.91
C ILE A 18 20.02 -12.13 12.19
N LEU A 19 19.58 -12.04 13.45
CA LEU A 19 18.23 -12.39 13.87
C LEU A 19 17.19 -11.51 13.15
N CYS A 20 17.38 -10.19 13.10
CA CYS A 20 16.53 -9.27 12.36
C CYS A 20 16.44 -9.65 10.87
N SER A 21 17.56 -10.04 10.26
CA SER A 21 17.60 -10.46 8.86
C SER A 21 16.81 -11.75 8.64
N VAL A 22 16.92 -12.72 9.55
CA VAL A 22 16.14 -13.97 9.51
C VAL A 22 14.65 -13.68 9.64
N VAL A 23 14.26 -12.84 10.61
CA VAL A 23 12.85 -12.41 10.79
C VAL A 23 12.32 -11.75 9.52
N GLY A 24 13.08 -10.84 8.90
CA GLY A 24 12.72 -10.20 7.65
C GLY A 24 12.52 -11.20 6.50
N CYS A 25 13.41 -12.18 6.37
CA CYS A 25 13.28 -13.26 5.39
C CYS A 25 12.02 -14.10 5.61
N LEU A 26 11.78 -14.57 6.83
CA LEU A 26 10.62 -15.41 7.17
C LEU A 26 9.31 -14.66 6.92
N PHE A 27 9.22 -13.41 7.35
CA PHE A 27 8.06 -12.57 7.07
C PHE A 27 7.77 -12.43 5.57
N LEU A 28 8.78 -12.08 4.77
CA LEU A 28 8.62 -11.89 3.32
C LEU A 28 8.29 -13.19 2.60
N LEU A 29 8.80 -14.34 3.04
CA LEU A 29 8.41 -15.65 2.51
C LEU A 29 6.93 -15.94 2.77
N GLN A 30 6.46 -15.66 3.98
CA GLN A 30 5.07 -15.92 4.36
C GLN A 30 4.09 -15.07 3.56
N ILE A 31 4.35 -13.77 3.41
CA ILE A 31 3.42 -12.87 2.72
C ILE A 31 3.49 -12.97 1.19
N ARG A 32 4.64 -13.42 0.63
CA ARG A 32 4.87 -13.47 -0.81
C ARG A 32 3.84 -14.31 -1.57
N SER A 33 3.33 -15.37 -0.96
CA SER A 33 2.31 -16.26 -1.56
C SER A 33 0.99 -15.54 -1.85
N GLY A 34 0.61 -14.59 -1.00
CA GLY A 34 -0.60 -13.76 -1.16
C GLY A 34 -0.45 -12.53 -2.05
N LEU A 35 0.77 -12.25 -2.53
CA LEU A 35 1.06 -11.08 -3.37
C LEU A 35 1.05 -11.44 -4.85
N SER A 36 0.73 -10.46 -5.71
CA SER A 36 0.73 -10.60 -7.16
C SER A 36 1.51 -9.48 -7.85
N GLY A 37 1.90 -9.71 -9.11
CA GLY A 37 2.52 -8.71 -9.98
C GLY A 37 3.74 -8.03 -9.34
N TYR A 38 3.76 -6.71 -9.39
CA TYR A 38 4.87 -5.87 -8.91
C TYR A 38 5.14 -5.98 -7.40
N GLN A 39 4.11 -6.25 -6.60
CA GLN A 39 4.26 -6.43 -5.15
C GLN A 39 5.06 -7.70 -4.83
N ARG A 40 4.77 -8.80 -5.53
CA ARG A 40 5.53 -10.06 -5.42
C ARG A 40 7.00 -9.87 -5.82
N LEU A 41 7.24 -9.11 -6.89
CA LEU A 41 8.59 -8.79 -7.35
C LEU A 41 9.34 -7.93 -6.32
N SER A 42 8.70 -6.89 -5.78
CA SER A 42 9.25 -6.04 -4.73
C SER A 42 9.59 -6.85 -3.47
N ALA A 43 8.68 -7.72 -3.01
CA ALA A 43 8.93 -8.61 -1.88
C ALA A 43 10.12 -9.55 -2.12
N SER A 44 10.33 -10.00 -3.38
CA SER A 44 11.48 -10.84 -3.73
C SER A 44 12.81 -10.08 -3.62
N TYR A 45 12.85 -8.80 -4.01
CA TYR A 45 14.04 -7.96 -3.82
C TYR A 45 14.32 -7.70 -2.34
N PHE A 46 13.29 -7.42 -1.54
CA PHE A 46 13.46 -7.22 -0.11
C PHE A 46 13.82 -8.52 0.63
N PHE A 47 13.35 -9.66 0.16
CA PHE A 47 13.79 -10.96 0.66
C PHE A 47 15.30 -11.17 0.40
N LEU A 48 15.75 -10.93 -0.82
CA LEU A 48 17.18 -11.00 -1.17
C LEU A 48 18.00 -9.97 -0.39
N PHE A 49 17.44 -8.78 -0.13
CA PHE A 49 18.06 -7.77 0.73
C PHE A 49 18.36 -8.33 2.12
N PHE A 50 17.38 -8.91 2.81
CA PHE A 50 17.61 -9.48 4.15
C PHE A 50 18.52 -10.71 4.11
N LEU A 51 18.39 -11.56 3.09
CA LEU A 51 19.24 -12.72 2.93
C LEU A 51 20.72 -12.32 2.80
N LEU A 52 21.04 -11.37 1.93
CA LEU A 52 22.40 -10.89 1.76
C LEU A 52 22.88 -10.07 2.96
N LEU A 53 22.00 -9.32 3.61
CA LEU A 53 22.32 -8.58 4.82
C LEU A 53 22.71 -9.52 5.96
N GLY A 54 21.93 -10.58 6.19
CA GLY A 54 22.27 -11.63 7.16
C GLY A 54 23.58 -12.34 6.84
N SER A 55 23.83 -12.62 5.54
CA SER A 55 25.10 -13.20 5.08
C SER A 55 26.29 -12.27 5.34
N ALA A 56 26.12 -10.95 5.17
CA ALA A 56 27.16 -9.96 5.49
C ALA A 56 27.48 -9.90 6.98
N PHE A 57 26.47 -9.96 7.85
CA PHE A 57 26.68 -10.04 9.31
C PHE A 57 27.30 -11.36 9.72
N PHE A 58 26.90 -12.47 9.10
CA PHE A 58 27.56 -13.77 9.35
C PHE A 58 29.03 -13.75 8.93
N ALA A 59 29.35 -13.23 7.74
CA ALA A 59 30.73 -13.05 7.31
C ALA A 59 31.54 -12.15 8.25
N MET A 60 30.90 -11.14 8.85
CA MET A 60 31.52 -10.31 9.88
C MET A 60 31.75 -11.09 11.18
N ALA A 61 30.84 -11.97 11.58
CA ALA A 61 31.00 -12.80 12.78
C ALA A 61 32.19 -13.76 12.70
N ILE A 62 32.42 -14.37 11.51
CA ILE A 62 33.52 -15.32 11.28
C ILE A 62 34.83 -14.66 10.83
N ARG A 63 34.89 -13.33 10.87
CA ARG A 63 36.04 -12.55 10.37
C ARG A 63 37.38 -12.95 10.99
N SER A 64 37.41 -13.39 12.23
CA SER A 64 38.64 -13.82 12.92
C SER A 64 39.23 -15.12 12.33
N TRP A 65 38.42 -15.89 11.61
CA TRP A 65 38.82 -17.19 11.02
C TRP A 65 39.17 -17.07 9.53
N VAL A 66 38.97 -15.90 8.94
CA VAL A 66 39.21 -15.62 7.53
C VAL A 66 40.31 -14.58 7.38
N PRO A 67 41.27 -14.73 6.46
CA PRO A 67 42.30 -13.70 6.22
C PRO A 67 41.63 -12.35 5.95
N LEU A 68 42.14 -11.30 6.58
CA LEU A 68 41.50 -9.98 6.62
C LEU A 68 41.20 -9.38 5.24
N GLY A 69 42.08 -9.62 4.26
CA GLY A 69 41.88 -9.16 2.86
C GLY A 69 40.61 -9.76 2.21
N TYR A 70 40.39 -11.07 2.38
CA TYR A 70 39.16 -11.71 1.87
C TYR A 70 37.91 -11.23 2.61
N SER A 71 38.01 -11.04 3.93
CA SER A 71 36.89 -10.48 4.71
C SER A 71 36.51 -9.08 4.25
N VAL A 72 37.50 -8.23 3.93
CA VAL A 72 37.26 -6.88 3.36
C VAL A 72 36.53 -7.00 2.04
N LEU A 73 36.99 -7.86 1.14
CA LEU A 73 36.42 -8.04 -0.20
C LEU A 73 34.96 -8.53 -0.11
N ILE A 74 34.71 -9.60 0.65
CA ILE A 74 33.38 -10.19 0.81
C ILE A 74 32.38 -9.20 1.42
N ASN A 75 32.75 -8.57 2.55
CA ASN A 75 31.85 -7.66 3.23
C ASN A 75 31.49 -6.44 2.40
N ASN A 76 32.45 -5.82 1.70
CA ASN A 76 32.18 -4.68 0.84
C ASN A 76 31.23 -5.03 -0.32
N ALA A 77 31.44 -6.20 -0.97
CA ALA A 77 30.57 -6.68 -2.03
C ALA A 77 29.14 -6.94 -1.53
N LEU A 78 28.98 -7.62 -0.38
CA LEU A 78 27.69 -7.94 0.18
C LEU A 78 26.92 -6.68 0.58
N TYR A 79 27.52 -5.79 1.38
CA TYR A 79 26.84 -4.57 1.84
C TYR A 79 26.45 -3.64 0.68
N MET A 80 27.30 -3.50 -0.35
CA MET A 80 26.95 -2.68 -1.51
C MET A 80 25.82 -3.27 -2.32
N SER A 81 25.80 -4.62 -2.47
CA SER A 81 24.71 -5.33 -3.14
C SER A 81 23.39 -5.17 -2.39
N VAL A 82 23.41 -5.20 -1.06
CA VAL A 82 22.25 -4.95 -0.19
C VAL A 82 21.63 -3.59 -0.47
N ALA A 83 22.44 -2.53 -0.59
CA ALA A 83 21.93 -1.20 -0.88
C ALA A 83 21.18 -1.13 -2.23
N TYR A 84 21.68 -1.78 -3.27
CA TYR A 84 20.99 -1.87 -4.56
C TYR A 84 19.71 -2.68 -4.51
N LEU A 85 19.65 -3.76 -3.73
CA LEU A 85 18.43 -4.55 -3.56
C LEU A 85 17.32 -3.74 -2.89
N LEU A 86 17.65 -2.87 -1.94
CA LEU A 86 16.69 -1.93 -1.37
C LEU A 86 16.15 -0.97 -2.44
N LEU A 87 17.02 -0.40 -3.27
CA LEU A 87 16.62 0.48 -4.38
C LEU A 87 15.72 -0.26 -5.39
N PHE A 88 16.08 -1.47 -5.78
CA PHE A 88 15.31 -2.27 -6.74
C PHE A 88 13.95 -2.69 -6.18
N GLY A 89 13.90 -3.07 -4.90
CA GLY A 89 12.66 -3.35 -4.20
C GLY A 89 11.73 -2.12 -4.17
N THR A 90 12.30 -0.95 -3.87
CA THR A 90 11.55 0.32 -3.88
C THR A 90 11.05 0.70 -5.28
N LEU A 91 11.87 0.59 -6.31
CA LEU A 91 11.46 0.83 -7.70
C LEU A 91 10.31 -0.10 -8.12
N SER A 92 10.43 -1.40 -7.85
CA SER A 92 9.40 -2.40 -8.15
C SER A 92 8.09 -2.10 -7.42
N TRP A 93 8.15 -1.63 -6.17
CA TRP A 93 6.96 -1.24 -5.41
C TRP A 93 6.13 -0.17 -6.13
N TYR A 94 6.78 0.84 -6.71
CA TYR A 94 6.14 1.89 -7.50
C TYR A 94 5.88 1.50 -8.98
N LYS A 95 5.81 0.21 -9.29
CA LYS A 95 5.57 -0.33 -10.65
C LYS A 95 6.60 0.14 -11.69
N LYS A 96 7.81 0.53 -11.25
CA LYS A 96 8.87 0.91 -12.18
C LYS A 96 9.63 -0.33 -12.63
N SER A 97 9.72 -0.54 -13.95
CA SER A 97 10.54 -1.61 -14.51
C SER A 97 12.02 -1.32 -14.30
N ILE A 98 12.77 -2.31 -13.82
CA ILE A 98 14.22 -2.20 -13.66
C ILE A 98 14.83 -2.50 -15.02
N LYS A 99 15.28 -1.46 -15.71
CA LYS A 99 15.92 -1.58 -17.02
C LYS A 99 17.25 -2.33 -16.92
N SER A 100 17.61 -3.09 -17.96
CA SER A 100 18.84 -3.90 -17.99
C SER A 100 20.11 -3.07 -17.73
N TRP A 101 20.17 -1.83 -18.21
CA TRP A 101 21.33 -0.95 -17.97
C TRP A 101 21.52 -0.62 -16.48
N LEU A 102 20.42 -0.52 -15.70
CA LEU A 102 20.50 -0.22 -14.25
C LEU A 102 21.10 -1.41 -13.49
N TRP A 103 20.77 -2.63 -13.89
CA TRP A 103 21.41 -3.84 -13.37
C TRP A 103 22.91 -3.88 -13.69
N LYS A 104 23.29 -3.59 -14.96
CA LYS A 104 24.69 -3.52 -15.37
C LYS A 104 25.45 -2.45 -14.58
N LEU A 105 24.84 -1.28 -14.38
CA LEU A 105 25.41 -0.21 -13.57
C LEU A 105 25.62 -0.66 -12.11
N ALA A 106 24.61 -1.30 -11.49
CA ALA A 106 24.71 -1.78 -10.12
C ALA A 106 25.84 -2.81 -9.96
N VAL A 107 25.90 -3.82 -10.84
CA VAL A 107 26.95 -4.84 -10.81
C VAL A 107 28.33 -4.22 -11.03
N SER A 108 28.49 -3.36 -12.05
CA SER A 108 29.74 -2.65 -12.31
C SER A 108 30.19 -1.82 -11.11
N HIS A 109 29.25 -1.08 -10.49
CA HIS A 109 29.58 -0.26 -9.32
C HIS A 109 29.99 -1.12 -8.11
N VAL A 110 29.27 -2.21 -7.81
CA VAL A 110 29.64 -3.13 -6.73
C VAL A 110 31.03 -3.71 -6.94
N LEU A 111 31.36 -4.16 -8.16
CA LEU A 111 32.67 -4.73 -8.49
C LEU A 111 33.77 -3.66 -8.37
N THR A 112 33.59 -2.50 -9.01
CA THR A 112 34.59 -1.42 -9.00
C THR A 112 34.84 -0.92 -7.59
N TYR A 113 33.79 -0.68 -6.83
CA TYR A 113 33.88 -0.27 -5.42
C TYR A 113 34.64 -1.30 -4.57
N THR A 114 34.30 -2.58 -4.71
CA THR A 114 34.93 -3.66 -3.95
C THR A 114 36.43 -3.78 -4.28
N ILE A 115 36.78 -3.71 -5.56
CA ILE A 115 38.19 -3.73 -6.03
C ILE A 115 38.95 -2.52 -5.48
N ILE A 116 38.39 -1.32 -5.56
CA ILE A 116 39.01 -0.10 -5.02
C ILE A 116 39.28 -0.24 -3.52
N GLN A 117 38.31 -0.70 -2.75
CA GLN A 117 38.44 -0.95 -1.31
C GLN A 117 39.56 -1.96 -0.99
N PHE A 118 39.67 -3.02 -1.80
CA PHE A 118 40.67 -4.06 -1.65
C PHE A 118 42.08 -3.52 -2.01
N VAL A 119 42.21 -2.80 -3.11
CA VAL A 119 43.47 -2.17 -3.54
C VAL A 119 43.98 -1.18 -2.50
N ILE A 120 43.11 -0.34 -1.94
CA ILE A 120 43.47 0.61 -0.90
C ILE A 120 43.93 -0.12 0.38
N TYR A 121 43.23 -1.20 0.74
CA TYR A 121 43.60 -2.02 1.89
C TYR A 121 44.99 -2.63 1.75
N TYR A 122 45.34 -3.10 0.54
CA TYR A 122 46.57 -3.89 0.32
C TYR A 122 47.79 -2.99 0.13
N ASN A 123 47.64 -1.81 -0.50
CA ASN A 123 48.78 -0.99 -0.90
C ASN A 123 49.10 0.14 0.10
N TRP A 124 48.15 0.50 0.97
CA TRP A 124 48.37 1.64 1.90
C TRP A 124 48.00 1.27 3.34
N THR A 125 48.92 1.45 4.25
CA THR A 125 48.70 1.32 5.70
C THR A 125 47.98 2.54 6.26
N GLY A 126 47.24 2.39 7.36
CA GLY A 126 46.60 3.54 8.04
C GLY A 126 45.38 4.14 7.34
N THR A 127 44.87 3.48 6.29
CA THR A 127 43.77 4.01 5.46
C THR A 127 42.36 3.70 5.95
N LEU A 128 42.21 3.22 7.19
CA LEU A 128 40.89 2.81 7.72
C LEU A 128 39.87 3.95 7.60
N GLN A 129 40.24 5.16 8.03
CA GLN A 129 39.35 6.34 8.01
C GLN A 129 38.88 6.66 6.58
N PHE A 130 39.79 6.70 5.63
CA PHE A 130 39.47 6.99 4.23
C PHE A 130 38.54 5.91 3.63
N ARG A 131 38.83 4.64 3.87
CA ARG A 131 38.01 3.50 3.38
C ARG A 131 36.61 3.53 3.94
N VAL A 132 36.46 3.90 5.19
CA VAL A 132 35.17 4.09 5.85
C VAL A 132 34.38 5.24 5.24
N GLN A 133 35.01 6.39 5.07
CA GLN A 133 34.38 7.54 4.43
C GLN A 133 33.91 7.22 3.01
N LEU A 134 34.76 6.51 2.24
CA LEU A 134 34.39 6.05 0.89
C LEU A 134 33.20 5.10 0.90
N ALA A 135 33.13 4.18 1.87
CA ALA A 135 31.99 3.25 2.03
C ALA A 135 30.69 4.00 2.31
N PHE A 136 30.68 4.87 3.31
CA PHE A 136 29.47 5.62 3.67
C PHE A 136 29.02 6.57 2.57
N PHE A 137 29.95 7.23 1.88
CA PHE A 137 29.60 8.06 0.72
C PHE A 137 28.84 7.28 -0.35
N ASN A 138 29.31 6.08 -0.70
CA ASN A 138 28.66 5.22 -1.70
C ASN A 138 27.28 4.71 -1.21
N PHE A 139 27.13 4.34 0.07
CA PHE A 139 25.83 3.96 0.64
C PHE A 139 24.84 5.13 0.60
N ILE A 140 25.27 6.33 1.00
CA ILE A 140 24.43 7.53 0.98
C ILE A 140 23.92 7.81 -0.44
N LEU A 141 24.72 7.66 -1.47
CA LEU A 141 24.30 7.86 -2.86
C LEU A 141 23.15 6.92 -3.26
N VAL A 142 23.25 5.63 -2.92
CA VAL A 142 22.19 4.66 -3.24
C VAL A 142 20.93 4.90 -2.40
N TYR A 143 21.08 5.24 -1.11
CA TYR A 143 19.93 5.59 -0.26
C TYR A 143 19.26 6.89 -0.73
N LEU A 144 20.01 7.90 -1.18
CA LEU A 144 19.45 9.09 -1.79
C LEU A 144 18.63 8.77 -3.04
N ALA A 145 19.10 7.82 -3.86
CA ALA A 145 18.33 7.36 -5.02
C ALA A 145 17.00 6.71 -4.60
N ALA A 146 17.01 5.89 -3.54
CA ALA A 146 15.78 5.30 -2.99
C ALA A 146 14.82 6.37 -2.42
N CYS A 147 15.35 7.34 -1.66
CA CYS A 147 14.59 8.50 -1.17
C CYS A 147 13.97 9.30 -2.32
N TRP A 148 14.74 9.55 -3.38
CA TRP A 148 14.26 10.25 -4.57
C TRP A 148 13.10 9.52 -5.24
N VAL A 149 13.16 8.18 -5.33
CA VAL A 149 12.06 7.38 -5.85
C VAL A 149 10.81 7.54 -5.00
N CYS A 150 10.90 7.48 -3.68
CA CYS A 150 9.79 7.71 -2.76
C CYS A 150 9.22 9.14 -2.90
N TYR A 151 10.08 10.15 -2.96
CA TYR A 151 9.68 11.55 -3.11
C TYR A 151 8.97 11.81 -4.45
N LYS A 152 9.54 11.31 -5.56
CA LYS A 152 8.94 11.48 -6.89
C LYS A 152 7.54 10.87 -6.99
N ASN A 153 7.28 9.81 -6.24
CA ASN A 153 5.99 9.12 -6.22
C ASN A 153 5.15 9.46 -4.98
N ARG A 154 5.43 10.56 -4.27
CA ARG A 154 4.78 10.93 -2.99
C ARG A 154 3.25 11.04 -3.06
N HIS A 155 2.69 11.32 -4.24
CA HIS A 155 1.24 11.35 -4.47
C HIS A 155 0.57 9.97 -4.38
N LEU A 156 1.35 8.89 -4.46
CA LEU A 156 0.91 7.51 -4.28
C LEU A 156 1.18 6.98 -2.87
N ASN A 157 1.80 7.80 -2.00
CA ASN A 157 2.28 7.34 -0.70
C ASN A 157 1.13 7.23 0.31
N GLY A 158 0.80 6.01 0.67
CA GLY A 158 0.02 5.65 1.83
C GLY A 158 0.84 5.72 3.13
N ARG A 159 0.32 5.10 4.19
CA ARG A 159 1.00 5.05 5.51
C ARG A 159 2.34 4.28 5.44
N GLY A 160 2.35 3.14 4.76
CA GLY A 160 3.53 2.28 4.64
C GLY A 160 4.66 2.92 3.84
N GLU A 161 4.34 3.55 2.71
CA GLU A 161 5.32 4.24 1.86
C GLU A 161 5.96 5.44 2.58
N ARG A 162 5.19 6.15 3.41
CA ARG A 162 5.74 7.24 4.25
C ARG A 162 6.73 6.72 5.28
N MET A 163 6.46 5.55 5.90
CA MET A 163 7.38 4.91 6.84
C MET A 163 8.67 4.47 6.14
N LEU A 164 8.58 3.94 4.91
CA LEU A 164 9.76 3.57 4.12
C LEU A 164 10.61 4.81 3.77
N ALA A 165 9.99 5.90 3.36
CA ALA A 165 10.69 7.16 3.08
C ALA A 165 11.38 7.72 4.33
N LEU A 166 10.70 7.72 5.48
CA LEU A 166 11.26 8.15 6.76
C LEU A 166 12.46 7.28 7.17
N SER A 167 12.35 5.95 7.05
CA SER A 167 13.44 5.04 7.39
C SER A 167 14.68 5.29 6.51
N ALA A 168 14.50 5.59 5.23
CA ALA A 168 15.62 5.91 4.36
C ALA A 168 16.36 7.19 4.80
N VAL A 169 15.63 8.21 5.27
CA VAL A 169 16.24 9.43 5.85
C VAL A 169 16.98 9.10 7.14
N VAL A 170 16.37 8.32 8.03
CA VAL A 170 17.02 7.89 9.29
C VAL A 170 18.29 7.10 8.99
N CYS A 171 18.25 6.20 8.00
CA CYS A 171 19.44 5.42 7.60
C CYS A 171 20.57 6.32 7.07
N MET A 172 20.25 7.37 6.31
CA MET A 172 21.26 8.34 5.86
C MET A 172 21.91 9.09 7.02
N VAL A 173 21.12 9.58 7.97
CA VAL A 173 21.62 10.27 9.15
C VAL A 173 22.45 9.31 10.02
N ALA A 174 21.96 8.10 10.28
CA ALA A 174 22.66 7.09 11.04
C ALA A 174 24.00 6.71 10.39
N ALA A 175 24.07 6.63 9.06
CA ALA A 175 25.29 6.30 8.33
C ALA A 175 26.44 7.31 8.54
N SER A 176 26.16 8.54 8.94
CA SER A 176 27.18 9.54 9.24
C SER A 176 27.83 9.34 10.62
N PHE A 177 27.15 8.66 11.54
CA PHE A 177 27.57 8.55 12.95
C PHE A 177 28.94 7.88 13.17
N PRO A 178 29.30 6.75 12.50
CA PRO A 178 30.62 6.14 12.68
C PRO A 178 31.77 7.05 12.24
N THR A 179 31.56 7.83 11.16
CA THR A 179 32.56 8.77 10.65
C THR A 179 32.80 9.91 11.64
N ILE A 180 31.71 10.42 12.24
CA ILE A 180 31.76 11.46 13.27
C ILE A 180 32.45 10.91 14.54
N ALA A 181 32.07 9.70 14.99
CA ALA A 181 32.65 9.07 16.15
C ALA A 181 34.17 8.86 15.99
N LEU A 182 34.62 8.42 14.82
CA LEU A 182 36.05 8.28 14.54
C LEU A 182 36.78 9.64 14.53
N GLY A 183 36.19 10.66 13.94
CA GLY A 183 36.76 12.01 13.89
C GLY A 183 36.92 12.67 15.27
N ILE A 184 35.97 12.41 16.20
CA ILE A 184 36.02 12.99 17.56
C ILE A 184 36.99 12.22 18.47
N THR A 185 36.93 10.88 18.43
CA THR A 185 37.65 10.05 19.42
C THR A 185 39.03 9.59 18.96
N ASN A 186 39.29 9.61 17.65
CA ASN A 186 40.51 9.05 17.01
C ASN A 186 40.78 7.57 17.43
N SER A 187 39.75 6.88 17.95
CA SER A 187 39.86 5.52 18.47
C SER A 187 39.21 4.50 17.55
N PRO A 188 39.98 3.48 17.07
CA PRO A 188 39.42 2.40 16.29
C PRO A 188 38.34 1.57 17.04
N ASP A 189 38.41 1.51 18.35
CA ASP A 189 37.45 0.75 19.14
C ASP A 189 36.09 1.43 19.23
N TYR A 190 36.06 2.71 19.52
CA TYR A 190 34.82 3.50 19.50
C TYR A 190 34.22 3.51 18.10
N TYR A 191 35.03 3.58 17.04
CA TYR A 191 34.58 3.46 15.68
C TYR A 191 33.89 2.10 15.43
N ARG A 192 34.50 0.98 15.83
CA ARG A 192 33.90 -0.37 15.65
C ARG A 192 32.54 -0.48 16.32
N VAL A 193 32.44 -0.01 17.57
CA VAL A 193 31.16 0.03 18.31
C VAL A 193 30.15 0.93 17.59
N ALA A 194 30.55 2.11 17.14
CA ALA A 194 29.67 3.04 16.41
C ALA A 194 29.13 2.43 15.11
N VAL A 195 29.93 1.68 14.36
CA VAL A 195 29.50 0.97 13.14
C VAL A 195 28.40 -0.03 13.45
N VAL A 196 28.61 -0.93 14.43
CA VAL A 196 27.62 -1.97 14.75
C VAL A 196 26.35 -1.40 15.35
N VAL A 197 26.43 -0.36 16.17
CA VAL A 197 25.25 0.35 16.68
C VAL A 197 24.46 1.00 15.55
N THR A 198 25.14 1.68 14.63
CA THR A 198 24.51 2.25 13.44
C THR A 198 23.82 1.18 12.59
N GLN A 199 24.47 0.05 12.36
CA GLN A 199 23.90 -1.08 11.63
C GLN A 199 22.65 -1.64 12.30
N ASN A 200 22.62 -1.73 13.65
CA ASN A 200 21.41 -2.11 14.38
C ASN A 200 20.26 -1.11 14.13
N ILE A 201 20.53 0.19 14.27
CA ILE A 201 19.52 1.23 14.01
C ILE A 201 18.97 1.10 12.60
N VAL A 202 19.84 1.02 11.60
CA VAL A 202 19.45 0.86 10.19
C VAL A 202 18.62 -0.40 9.98
N CYS A 203 19.06 -1.54 10.52
CA CYS A 203 18.36 -2.80 10.38
C CYS A 203 16.96 -2.76 10.97
N PHE A 204 16.79 -2.21 12.19
CA PHE A 204 15.49 -2.05 12.84
C PHE A 204 14.55 -1.12 12.07
N PHE A 205 15.03 0.04 11.63
CA PHE A 205 14.20 0.98 10.90
C PHE A 205 13.79 0.42 9.54
N LEU A 206 14.68 -0.26 8.82
CA LEU A 206 14.34 -0.90 7.55
C LEU A 206 13.38 -2.08 7.75
N LEU A 207 13.61 -2.95 8.73
CA LEU A 207 12.69 -4.03 9.04
C LEU A 207 11.31 -3.49 9.39
N GLY A 208 11.21 -2.56 10.34
CA GLY A 208 9.95 -1.95 10.75
C GLY A 208 9.22 -1.25 9.60
N SER A 209 9.94 -0.53 8.73
CA SER A 209 9.34 0.16 7.59
C SER A 209 8.83 -0.80 6.52
N LEU A 210 9.58 -1.87 6.23
CA LEU A 210 9.16 -2.89 5.27
C LEU A 210 7.97 -3.71 5.79
N LEU A 211 7.97 -4.08 7.07
CA LEU A 211 6.81 -4.67 7.73
C LEU A 211 5.59 -3.76 7.60
N SER A 212 5.75 -2.48 7.93
CA SER A 212 4.67 -1.48 7.83
C SER A 212 4.16 -1.33 6.40
N LEU A 213 5.06 -1.32 5.41
CA LEU A 213 4.70 -1.19 3.99
C LEU A 213 3.72 -2.29 3.55
N PHE A 214 4.03 -3.53 3.88
CA PHE A 214 3.19 -4.67 3.51
C PHE A 214 1.94 -4.81 4.37
N LEU A 215 2.04 -4.59 5.69
CA LEU A 215 0.91 -4.69 6.62
C LEU A 215 -0.15 -3.64 6.32
N PHE A 216 0.22 -2.36 6.13
CA PHE A 216 -0.75 -1.34 5.78
C PHE A 216 -1.41 -1.64 4.43
N LYS A 217 -0.67 -2.18 3.45
CA LYS A 217 -1.25 -2.57 2.17
C LYS A 217 -2.27 -3.70 2.33
N GLN A 218 -1.99 -4.68 3.19
CA GLN A 218 -2.94 -5.74 3.51
C GLN A 218 -4.18 -5.19 4.23
N ILE A 219 -3.99 -4.32 5.22
CA ILE A 219 -5.09 -3.67 5.95
C ILE A 219 -5.98 -2.90 4.97
N ASP A 220 -5.41 -2.07 4.10
CA ASP A 220 -6.15 -1.30 3.10
C ASP A 220 -6.94 -2.24 2.16
N TRP A 221 -6.34 -3.35 1.72
CA TRP A 221 -7.01 -4.32 0.87
C TRP A 221 -8.19 -5.02 1.58
N HIS A 222 -8.00 -5.45 2.83
CA HIS A 222 -9.08 -6.04 3.64
C HIS A 222 -10.18 -5.02 3.94
N TYR A 223 -9.80 -3.76 4.21
CA TYR A 223 -10.76 -2.68 4.44
C TYR A 223 -11.62 -2.44 3.18
N GLU A 224 -11.01 -2.28 2.01
CA GLU A 224 -11.74 -2.10 0.74
C GLU A 224 -12.71 -3.25 0.46
N ARG A 225 -12.32 -4.51 0.72
CA ARG A 225 -13.24 -5.65 0.60
C ARG A 225 -14.35 -5.65 1.65
N SER A 226 -14.06 -5.22 2.86
CA SER A 226 -15.03 -5.16 3.95
C SER A 226 -16.13 -4.11 3.75
N ILE A 227 -15.88 -3.08 2.95
CA ILE A 227 -16.84 -1.99 2.70
C ILE A 227 -17.61 -2.15 1.38
N ARG A 228 -17.30 -3.16 0.58
CA ARG A 228 -17.94 -3.40 -0.71
C ARG A 228 -18.84 -4.63 -0.69
N ASP A 229 -19.85 -4.62 -1.56
CA ASP A 229 -20.63 -5.79 -1.93
C ASP A 229 -19.81 -6.65 -2.91
N GLU A 230 -19.69 -7.95 -2.65
CA GLU A 230 -18.81 -8.84 -3.41
C GLU A 230 -19.27 -9.04 -4.86
N LEU A 231 -20.58 -8.98 -5.14
CA LEU A 231 -21.14 -9.19 -6.46
C LEU A 231 -21.04 -7.94 -7.34
N THR A 232 -21.47 -6.80 -6.80
CA THR A 232 -21.62 -5.56 -7.59
C THR A 232 -20.42 -4.62 -7.50
N GLY A 233 -19.55 -4.77 -6.49
CA GLY A 233 -18.44 -3.87 -6.20
C GLY A 233 -18.85 -2.49 -5.70
N LEU A 234 -20.14 -2.22 -5.50
CA LEU A 234 -20.67 -1.02 -4.86
C LEU A 234 -20.38 -1.05 -3.35
N TYR A 235 -20.61 0.07 -2.66
CA TYR A 235 -20.56 0.04 -1.21
C TYR A 235 -21.64 -0.90 -0.65
N ASN A 236 -21.31 -1.62 0.43
CA ASN A 236 -22.29 -2.43 1.14
C ASN A 236 -23.17 -1.56 2.07
N ARG A 237 -24.28 -2.15 2.54
CA ARG A 237 -25.25 -1.51 3.42
C ARG A 237 -24.62 -0.84 4.65
N ARG A 238 -23.66 -1.52 5.29
CA ARG A 238 -23.04 -0.99 6.51
C ARG A 238 -22.28 0.30 6.22
N TYR A 239 -21.44 0.28 5.21
CA TYR A 239 -20.57 1.41 4.88
C TYR A 239 -21.37 2.61 4.35
N ILE A 240 -22.36 2.39 3.47
CA ILE A 240 -23.16 3.50 2.94
C ILE A 240 -23.97 4.19 4.04
N ASN A 241 -24.51 3.41 4.99
CA ASN A 241 -25.22 3.98 6.15
C ASN A 241 -24.29 4.83 7.02
N GLU A 242 -23.08 4.34 7.30
CA GLU A 242 -22.09 5.10 8.07
C GLU A 242 -21.72 6.41 7.37
N ARG A 243 -21.46 6.36 6.06
CA ARG A 243 -21.09 7.55 5.28
C ARG A 243 -22.20 8.58 5.18
N ILE A 244 -23.43 8.16 4.95
CA ILE A 244 -24.58 9.07 4.93
C ILE A 244 -24.79 9.69 6.31
N SER A 245 -24.71 8.91 7.40
CA SER A 245 -24.82 9.42 8.77
C SER A 245 -23.76 10.49 9.07
N GLN A 246 -22.51 10.27 8.65
CA GLN A 246 -21.43 11.25 8.78
C GLN A 246 -21.73 12.53 7.99
N SER A 247 -22.26 12.38 6.78
CA SER A 247 -22.65 13.52 5.95
C SER A 247 -23.78 14.35 6.60
N LEU A 248 -24.78 13.70 7.19
CA LEU A 248 -25.88 14.35 7.87
C LEU A 248 -25.47 15.08 9.16
N SER A 249 -24.37 14.64 9.81
CA SER A 249 -23.86 15.25 11.04
C SER A 249 -23.17 16.60 10.82
N SER A 250 -22.86 16.98 9.58
CA SER A 250 -22.24 18.27 9.26
C SER A 250 -23.30 19.36 9.18
N THR A 251 -23.02 20.54 9.80
CA THR A 251 -23.94 21.68 9.84
C THR A 251 -24.26 22.15 8.42
N GLY A 252 -25.55 22.21 8.08
CA GLY A 252 -26.01 22.68 6.76
C GLY A 252 -25.96 21.62 5.67
N SER A 253 -25.94 20.31 6.02
CA SER A 253 -25.98 19.21 5.07
C SER A 253 -27.13 19.33 4.09
N ARG A 254 -26.83 19.32 2.81
CA ARG A 254 -27.79 19.28 1.70
C ARG A 254 -27.54 18.03 0.87
N GLY A 255 -28.59 17.43 0.37
CA GLY A 255 -28.49 16.26 -0.48
C GLY A 255 -29.83 15.56 -0.63
N VAL A 256 -29.83 14.50 -1.38
CA VAL A 256 -31.01 13.67 -1.64
C VAL A 256 -30.63 12.22 -1.43
N ILE A 257 -31.46 11.48 -0.73
CA ILE A 257 -31.40 10.02 -0.69
C ILE A 257 -32.38 9.44 -1.70
N ALA A 258 -31.96 8.46 -2.47
CA ALA A 258 -32.85 7.70 -3.35
C ALA A 258 -32.66 6.19 -3.06
N VAL A 259 -33.79 5.50 -2.88
CA VAL A 259 -33.86 4.04 -2.79
C VAL A 259 -34.35 3.52 -4.13
N VAL A 260 -33.60 2.60 -4.71
CA VAL A 260 -33.83 2.02 -6.03
C VAL A 260 -34.04 0.52 -5.88
N ASP A 261 -35.02 -0.02 -6.58
CA ASP A 261 -35.31 -1.45 -6.57
C ASP A 261 -35.56 -1.95 -8.01
N ILE A 262 -35.03 -3.13 -8.32
CA ILE A 262 -35.21 -3.74 -9.63
C ILE A 262 -36.59 -4.38 -9.72
N ASP A 263 -37.41 -3.89 -10.65
CA ASP A 263 -38.78 -4.36 -10.83
C ASP A 263 -38.81 -5.84 -11.24
N HIS A 264 -39.64 -6.60 -10.52
CA HIS A 264 -39.86 -8.03 -10.81
C HIS A 264 -38.58 -8.91 -10.81
N PHE A 265 -37.56 -8.54 -10.04
CA PHE A 265 -36.28 -9.29 -10.01
C PHE A 265 -36.45 -10.77 -9.67
N LYS A 266 -37.37 -11.11 -8.76
CA LYS A 266 -37.72 -12.51 -8.47
C LYS A 266 -38.14 -13.27 -9.73
N LYS A 267 -38.92 -12.65 -10.63
CA LYS A 267 -39.30 -13.32 -11.88
C LYS A 267 -38.11 -13.57 -12.80
N VAL A 268 -37.12 -12.69 -12.79
CA VAL A 268 -35.84 -12.89 -13.54
C VAL A 268 -35.14 -14.15 -13.02
N ASN A 269 -34.99 -14.28 -11.69
CA ASN A 269 -34.38 -15.46 -11.09
C ASN A 269 -35.17 -16.74 -11.37
N ASP A 270 -36.49 -16.68 -11.18
CA ASP A 270 -37.35 -17.84 -11.36
C ASP A 270 -37.41 -18.34 -12.83
N SER A 271 -37.28 -17.43 -13.80
CA SER A 271 -37.36 -17.75 -15.23
C SER A 271 -36.03 -18.10 -15.86
N PHE A 272 -34.92 -17.53 -15.41
CA PHE A 272 -33.60 -17.60 -16.08
C PHE A 272 -32.46 -18.09 -15.18
N GLY A 273 -32.76 -18.35 -13.91
CA GLY A 273 -31.77 -18.79 -12.92
C GLY A 273 -31.00 -17.65 -12.25
N HIS A 274 -30.32 -17.99 -11.16
CA HIS A 274 -29.59 -17.05 -10.33
C HIS A 274 -28.40 -16.38 -11.06
N ASP A 275 -27.73 -17.08 -11.98
CA ASP A 275 -26.62 -16.52 -12.76
C ASP A 275 -27.07 -15.33 -13.62
N VAL A 276 -28.27 -15.38 -14.20
CA VAL A 276 -28.85 -14.26 -14.95
C VAL A 276 -29.29 -13.14 -14.00
N GLY A 277 -29.81 -13.50 -12.82
CA GLY A 277 -30.08 -12.52 -11.77
C GLY A 277 -28.82 -11.77 -11.32
N ASP A 278 -27.72 -12.48 -11.08
CA ASP A 278 -26.44 -11.86 -10.72
C ASP A 278 -25.92 -10.93 -11.81
N ASN A 279 -25.98 -11.36 -13.09
CA ASN A 279 -25.63 -10.50 -14.22
C ASN A 279 -26.53 -9.27 -14.32
N THR A 280 -27.81 -9.39 -13.96
CA THR A 280 -28.77 -8.27 -13.90
C THR A 280 -28.34 -7.26 -12.81
N LEU A 281 -28.01 -7.72 -11.63
CA LEU A 281 -27.50 -6.88 -10.54
C LEU A 281 -26.21 -6.14 -10.95
N ILE A 282 -25.27 -6.85 -11.58
CA ILE A 282 -24.02 -6.25 -12.08
C ILE A 282 -24.30 -5.20 -13.15
N ALA A 283 -25.16 -5.50 -14.14
CA ALA A 283 -25.50 -4.57 -15.22
C ALA A 283 -26.14 -3.30 -14.67
N VAL A 284 -27.16 -3.44 -13.83
CA VAL A 284 -27.83 -2.29 -13.18
C VAL A 284 -26.86 -1.50 -12.33
N SER A 285 -26.04 -2.14 -11.52
CA SER A 285 -25.06 -1.45 -10.68
C SER A 285 -24.05 -0.62 -11.47
N ASN A 286 -23.59 -1.13 -12.61
CA ASN A 286 -22.67 -0.42 -13.50
C ASN A 286 -23.35 0.80 -14.16
N ILE A 287 -24.62 0.69 -14.55
CA ILE A 287 -25.41 1.80 -15.07
C ILE A 287 -25.55 2.86 -13.97
N LEU A 288 -26.04 2.51 -12.80
CA LEU A 288 -26.19 3.43 -11.67
C LEU A 288 -24.88 4.16 -11.37
N LYS A 289 -23.78 3.42 -11.29
CA LYS A 289 -22.44 3.96 -11.00
C LYS A 289 -21.96 4.96 -12.04
N SER A 290 -22.33 4.79 -13.31
CA SER A 290 -21.90 5.67 -14.40
C SER A 290 -22.47 7.10 -14.33
N PHE A 291 -23.52 7.30 -13.53
CA PHE A 291 -24.16 8.60 -13.32
C PHE A 291 -23.68 9.30 -12.01
N MET A 292 -22.86 8.62 -11.19
CA MET A 292 -22.44 9.18 -9.89
C MET A 292 -21.26 10.13 -10.05
N GLY A 293 -21.36 11.29 -9.42
CA GLY A 293 -20.29 12.27 -9.26
C GLY A 293 -19.27 11.87 -8.19
N GLN A 294 -18.22 12.65 -8.06
CA GLN A 294 -17.11 12.35 -7.11
C GLN A 294 -17.53 12.38 -5.64
N GLN A 295 -18.55 13.14 -5.30
CA GLN A 295 -19.04 13.30 -3.92
C GLN A 295 -20.28 12.46 -3.62
N ASP A 296 -20.85 11.82 -4.64
CA ASP A 296 -22.03 10.99 -4.49
C ASP A 296 -21.66 9.61 -3.94
N LEU A 297 -22.60 9.00 -3.22
CA LEU A 297 -22.43 7.66 -2.68
C LEU A 297 -23.44 6.72 -3.32
N ILE A 298 -22.99 5.51 -3.62
CA ILE A 298 -23.85 4.45 -4.13
C ILE A 298 -23.52 3.13 -3.43
N GLY A 299 -24.56 2.39 -3.00
CA GLY A 299 -24.40 1.10 -2.36
C GLY A 299 -25.51 0.14 -2.69
N ARG A 300 -25.21 -1.15 -2.59
CA ARG A 300 -26.22 -2.21 -2.57
C ARG A 300 -26.71 -2.39 -1.15
N TYR A 301 -28.02 -2.19 -0.96
CA TYR A 301 -28.61 -2.16 0.36
C TYR A 301 -29.14 -3.52 0.82
N GLY A 302 -29.64 -4.31 -0.10
CA GLY A 302 -30.13 -5.68 0.11
C GLY A 302 -30.34 -6.35 -1.25
N GLY A 303 -30.79 -7.58 -1.30
CA GLY A 303 -31.09 -8.36 -2.51
C GLY A 303 -30.99 -7.63 -3.84
N GLU A 304 -32.08 -6.96 -4.23
CA GLU A 304 -32.25 -6.18 -5.47
C GLU A 304 -32.33 -4.66 -5.25
N GLU A 305 -32.03 -4.20 -4.01
CA GLU A 305 -32.17 -2.82 -3.58
C GLU A 305 -30.81 -2.08 -3.59
N PHE A 306 -30.83 -0.86 -4.12
CA PHE A 306 -29.68 0.05 -4.13
C PHE A 306 -30.04 1.37 -3.47
N VAL A 307 -29.04 2.04 -2.93
CA VAL A 307 -29.18 3.37 -2.31
C VAL A 307 -28.19 4.31 -2.95
N LEU A 308 -28.70 5.48 -3.34
CA LEU A 308 -27.92 6.60 -3.82
C LEU A 308 -28.01 7.74 -2.80
N PHE A 309 -26.90 8.40 -2.53
CA PHE A 309 -26.90 9.67 -1.81
C PHE A 309 -26.21 10.71 -2.68
N LEU A 310 -26.98 11.67 -3.16
CA LEU A 310 -26.57 12.73 -4.07
C LEU A 310 -26.26 13.98 -3.26
N SER A 311 -24.97 14.33 -3.19
CA SER A 311 -24.50 15.44 -2.36
C SER A 311 -24.73 16.78 -3.03
N GLN A 312 -25.16 17.79 -2.25
CA GLN A 312 -25.25 19.21 -2.67
C GLN A 312 -26.09 19.47 -3.94
N SER A 313 -26.97 18.55 -4.30
CA SER A 313 -27.83 18.67 -5.48
C SER A 313 -29.17 19.33 -5.15
N ASP A 314 -29.69 20.13 -6.07
CA ASP A 314 -31.05 20.66 -5.98
C ASP A 314 -32.10 19.63 -6.46
N SER A 315 -33.32 19.78 -6.03
CA SER A 315 -34.40 18.82 -6.26
C SER A 315 -34.72 18.57 -7.74
N GLU A 316 -34.69 19.61 -8.56
CA GLU A 316 -35.06 19.49 -9.97
C GLU A 316 -33.94 18.78 -10.78
N SER A 317 -32.69 19.13 -10.51
CA SER A 317 -31.54 18.44 -11.09
C SER A 317 -31.52 16.95 -10.71
N VAL A 318 -31.83 16.63 -9.44
CA VAL A 318 -31.90 15.23 -8.98
C VAL A 318 -33.03 14.46 -9.67
N LYS A 319 -34.19 15.06 -9.79
CA LYS A 319 -35.33 14.44 -10.51
C LYS A 319 -34.95 14.11 -11.94
N THR A 320 -34.32 15.05 -12.64
CA THR A 320 -33.85 14.85 -14.01
C THR A 320 -32.83 13.70 -14.07
N LEU A 321 -31.83 13.69 -13.18
CA LEU A 321 -30.82 12.65 -13.09
C LEU A 321 -31.43 11.26 -12.83
N LEU A 322 -32.35 11.16 -11.87
CA LEU A 322 -33.02 9.90 -11.53
C LEU A 322 -33.85 9.36 -12.71
N GLU A 323 -34.51 10.27 -13.47
CA GLU A 323 -35.27 9.88 -14.66
C GLU A 323 -34.34 9.42 -15.79
N GLU A 324 -33.18 10.06 -15.98
CA GLU A 324 -32.15 9.60 -16.90
C GLU A 324 -31.61 8.22 -16.52
N ILE A 325 -31.34 7.99 -15.23
CA ILE A 325 -30.94 6.68 -14.69
C ILE A 325 -32.00 5.63 -14.99
N ARG A 326 -33.26 5.90 -14.68
CA ARG A 326 -34.38 4.99 -14.92
C ARG A 326 -34.44 4.59 -16.41
N LYS A 327 -34.43 5.58 -17.31
CA LYS A 327 -34.43 5.35 -18.78
C LYS A 327 -33.19 4.58 -19.26
N ALA A 328 -32.02 4.88 -18.65
CA ALA A 328 -30.79 4.18 -18.99
C ALA A 328 -30.83 2.69 -18.59
N VAL A 329 -31.45 2.38 -17.43
CA VAL A 329 -31.65 0.98 -17.06
C VAL A 329 -32.63 0.31 -17.99
N GLU A 330 -33.80 0.93 -18.26
CA GLU A 330 -34.82 0.41 -19.17
C GLU A 330 -34.26 0.09 -20.56
N THR A 331 -33.39 0.95 -21.10
CA THR A 331 -32.85 0.78 -22.47
C THR A 331 -31.58 -0.07 -22.48
N LYS A 332 -30.55 0.27 -21.68
CA LYS A 332 -29.22 -0.36 -21.78
C LYS A 332 -29.19 -1.73 -21.13
N ALA A 333 -29.87 -1.93 -19.97
CA ALA A 333 -29.93 -3.24 -19.36
C ALA A 333 -30.69 -4.24 -20.23
N SER A 334 -31.78 -3.78 -20.87
CA SER A 334 -32.57 -4.62 -21.79
C SER A 334 -31.80 -5.05 -23.04
N LEU A 335 -30.74 -4.34 -23.43
CA LEU A 335 -29.86 -4.76 -24.52
C LEU A 335 -28.83 -5.81 -24.12
N MET A 336 -28.51 -5.88 -22.83
CA MET A 336 -27.47 -6.75 -22.26
C MET A 336 -28.05 -8.05 -21.68
N LEU A 337 -29.35 -8.08 -21.42
CA LEU A 337 -30.03 -9.13 -20.69
C LEU A 337 -31.14 -9.77 -21.56
N PRO A 338 -31.49 -11.04 -21.30
CA PRO A 338 -32.51 -11.73 -22.10
C PRO A 338 -33.92 -11.17 -21.95
N ASN A 339 -34.17 -10.31 -20.96
CA ASN A 339 -35.47 -9.68 -20.70
C ASN A 339 -35.34 -8.19 -20.41
N PRO A 340 -36.38 -7.37 -20.73
CA PRO A 340 -36.45 -5.98 -20.28
C PRO A 340 -36.40 -5.89 -18.74
N VAL A 341 -35.53 -5.04 -18.24
CA VAL A 341 -35.39 -4.77 -16.82
C VAL A 341 -35.67 -3.30 -16.57
N THR A 342 -36.53 -3.01 -15.60
CA THR A 342 -36.85 -1.66 -15.14
C THR A 342 -36.55 -1.50 -13.67
N ILE A 343 -36.54 -0.25 -13.20
CA ILE A 343 -36.35 0.09 -11.80
C ILE A 343 -37.46 1.03 -11.32
N SER A 344 -37.86 0.87 -10.09
CA SER A 344 -38.66 1.85 -9.33
C SER A 344 -37.75 2.63 -8.39
N VAL A 345 -37.98 3.92 -8.24
CA VAL A 345 -37.16 4.81 -7.42
C VAL A 345 -38.03 5.65 -6.50
N GLY A 346 -37.73 5.61 -5.22
CA GLY A 346 -38.27 6.56 -4.23
C GLY A 346 -37.18 7.46 -3.69
N TYR A 347 -37.41 8.77 -3.61
CA TYR A 347 -36.38 9.67 -3.11
C TYR A 347 -36.94 10.75 -2.18
N SER A 348 -36.07 11.26 -1.33
CA SER A 348 -36.38 12.34 -0.38
C SER A 348 -35.20 13.28 -0.19
N GLU A 349 -35.45 14.56 -0.05
CA GLU A 349 -34.48 15.59 0.29
C GLU A 349 -34.12 15.57 1.74
N VAL A 350 -32.87 15.91 2.05
CA VAL A 350 -32.40 16.11 3.42
C VAL A 350 -33.00 17.41 3.96
N SER A 351 -33.70 17.31 5.06
CA SER A 351 -34.22 18.45 5.81
C SER A 351 -33.49 18.64 7.14
N ASN A 352 -33.50 19.86 7.67
CA ASN A 352 -32.88 20.11 8.97
C ASN A 352 -33.48 19.22 10.06
N GLY A 353 -32.58 18.52 10.79
CA GLY A 353 -32.99 17.60 11.85
C GLY A 353 -33.30 16.16 11.38
N ASP A 354 -33.15 15.87 10.10
CA ASP A 354 -33.31 14.50 9.62
C ASP A 354 -32.21 13.59 10.20
N THR A 355 -32.65 12.44 10.66
CA THR A 355 -31.79 11.30 10.96
C THR A 355 -31.72 10.37 9.73
N LEU A 356 -30.70 9.53 9.68
CA LEU A 356 -30.62 8.50 8.63
C LEU A 356 -31.92 7.69 8.53
N HIS A 357 -32.47 7.31 9.68
CA HIS A 357 -33.70 6.50 9.74
C HIS A 357 -34.92 7.26 9.18
N SER A 358 -35.14 8.55 9.56
CA SER A 358 -36.26 9.34 9.05
C SER A 358 -36.15 9.55 7.53
N LEU A 359 -34.94 9.80 7.02
CA LEU A 359 -34.69 10.03 5.62
C LEU A 359 -34.93 8.76 4.78
N PHE A 360 -34.42 7.61 5.26
CA PHE A 360 -34.71 6.33 4.64
C PHE A 360 -36.21 5.99 4.62
N SER A 361 -36.92 6.18 5.74
CA SER A 361 -38.35 5.92 5.84
C SER A 361 -39.16 6.73 4.83
N LYS A 362 -38.77 8.00 4.59
CA LYS A 362 -39.40 8.84 3.57
C LYS A 362 -39.15 8.28 2.15
N ALA A 363 -37.92 7.96 1.81
CA ALA A 363 -37.56 7.45 0.51
C ALA A 363 -38.18 6.05 0.23
N ASP A 364 -38.20 5.18 1.24
CA ASP A 364 -38.83 3.85 1.16
C ASP A 364 -40.34 3.95 0.95
N SER A 365 -41.03 4.87 1.68
CA SER A 365 -42.44 5.14 1.45
C SER A 365 -42.72 5.62 0.01
N ALA A 366 -41.84 6.42 -0.57
CA ALA A 366 -41.92 6.87 -1.96
C ALA A 366 -41.68 5.69 -2.93
N LEU A 367 -40.70 4.83 -2.66
CA LEU A 367 -40.46 3.62 -3.44
C LEU A 367 -41.66 2.67 -3.45
N TYR A 368 -42.28 2.49 -2.29
CA TYR A 368 -43.49 1.69 -2.20
C TYR A 368 -44.64 2.26 -3.05
N MET A 369 -44.79 3.61 -3.09
CA MET A 369 -45.74 4.25 -3.99
C MET A 369 -45.39 4.07 -5.46
N ALA A 370 -44.10 4.14 -5.84
CA ALA A 370 -43.66 3.86 -7.20
C ALA A 370 -44.03 2.42 -7.64
N LYS A 371 -43.77 1.44 -6.78
CA LYS A 371 -44.18 0.03 -7.02
C LYS A 371 -45.70 -0.15 -7.20
N ARG A 372 -46.51 0.61 -6.44
CA ARG A 372 -47.97 0.59 -6.55
C ARG A 372 -48.52 1.31 -7.79
N ASN A 373 -47.85 2.36 -8.25
CA ASN A 373 -48.23 3.16 -9.41
C ASN A 373 -47.87 2.51 -10.76
N GLY A 374 -47.55 1.23 -10.77
CA GLY A 374 -47.26 0.48 -12.00
C GLY A 374 -45.79 0.22 -12.24
N ARG A 375 -44.90 0.58 -11.28
CA ARG A 375 -43.44 0.41 -11.40
C ARG A 375 -42.82 1.30 -12.47
N ASN A 376 -41.52 1.09 -12.76
CA ASN A 376 -40.77 1.83 -13.78
C ASN A 376 -41.00 3.35 -13.70
N CYS A 377 -40.99 3.90 -12.51
CA CYS A 377 -41.19 5.34 -12.26
C CYS A 377 -40.42 5.81 -11.04
N ILE A 378 -40.31 7.14 -10.91
CA ILE A 378 -39.68 7.80 -9.78
C ILE A 378 -40.74 8.58 -8.97
N ILE A 379 -40.67 8.52 -7.65
CA ILE A 379 -41.58 9.26 -6.75
C ILE A 379 -40.77 9.97 -5.68
N LYS A 380 -41.14 11.24 -5.44
CA LYS A 380 -40.61 12.08 -4.35
C LYS A 380 -41.54 12.02 -3.14
N LYS A 381 -40.91 12.02 -1.94
CA LYS A 381 -41.62 12.20 -0.67
C LYS A 381 -41.24 13.53 -0.04
#